data_46e6eaaf43a36ed2b4e4f00797d69170
#
_entry.id   46e6eaaf43a36ed2b4e4f00797d69170
#
_cell.length_a   1.000
_cell.length_b   1.000
_cell.length_c   1.000
_cell.angle_alpha   90.00
_cell.angle_beta   90.00
_cell.angle_gamma   90.00
#
_symmetry.space_group_name_H-M   'P 1'
#
loop_
_entity.id
_entity.type
_entity.pdbx_description
1 polymer ?
#
loop_
_entity_poly.entity_id
_entity_poly.type
_entity_poly.pdbx_seq_one_letter_code
_entity_poly.pdbx_strand_id
1 'polypeptide(L)'
;MRWCDWSDAVLASPGPAVLVHGDLHGNNQVWDHDTLRLMVDLETAGAAEPEYDLRHFPGPDMGPGVELLTAVMRHYEQITGRHLSTDRVMAWHLRTALGDALWRSEAGIPLPDHRTPPQRVDDLAARFTMLGIDPEAPPATSR
;
A
#
# COMPACT_ATOMS: atom_id res chain seq x y z
N MET A 1 6.80 9.98 -17.43
CA MET A 1 7.61 9.36 -16.35
C MET A 1 7.22 7.91 -16.23
N ARG A 2 8.13 6.99 -15.92
CA ARG A 2 7.75 5.59 -15.66
C ARG A 2 7.26 5.49 -14.22
N TRP A 3 6.30 4.60 -13.95
CA TRP A 3 5.72 4.45 -12.60
C TRP A 3 6.76 4.16 -11.51
N CYS A 4 7.81 3.39 -11.84
CA CYS A 4 8.93 3.17 -10.92
C CYS A 4 9.67 4.47 -10.60
N ASP A 5 9.95 5.30 -11.61
CA ASP A 5 10.62 6.59 -11.41
C ASP A 5 9.76 7.53 -10.54
N TRP A 6 8.44 7.52 -10.74
CA TRP A 6 7.49 8.26 -9.91
C TRP A 6 7.55 7.78 -8.45
N SER A 7 7.47 6.45 -8.24
CA SER A 7 7.55 5.86 -6.90
C SER A 7 8.87 6.22 -6.20
N ASP A 8 10.00 6.15 -6.93
CA ASP A 8 11.31 6.51 -6.40
C ASP A 8 11.37 7.99 -6.02
N ALA A 9 10.79 8.87 -6.83
CA ALA A 9 10.73 10.31 -6.53
C ALA A 9 9.85 10.61 -5.30
N VAL A 10 8.68 9.95 -5.18
CA VAL A 10 7.78 10.11 -4.01
C VAL A 10 8.46 9.64 -2.71
N LEU A 11 9.23 8.55 -2.77
CA LEU A 11 9.89 7.95 -1.61
C LEU A 11 11.33 8.42 -1.39
N ALA A 12 11.84 9.36 -2.19
CA ALA A 12 13.22 9.85 -2.11
C ALA A 12 13.61 10.40 -0.75
N SER A 13 12.64 10.99 -0.02
CA SER A 13 12.84 11.45 1.35
C SER A 13 11.95 10.67 2.29
N PRO A 14 12.48 10.03 3.34
CA PRO A 14 11.66 9.27 4.27
C PRO A 14 10.69 10.19 5.03
N GLY A 15 9.48 9.71 5.27
CA GLY A 15 8.53 10.33 6.18
C GLY A 15 8.92 10.17 7.64
N PRO A 16 8.22 10.86 8.57
CA PRO A 16 8.47 10.72 10.00
C PRO A 16 8.19 9.28 10.47
N ALA A 17 9.18 8.66 11.12
CA ALA A 17 9.08 7.28 11.56
C ALA A 17 8.14 7.11 12.76
N VAL A 18 7.38 6.01 12.73
CA VAL A 18 6.58 5.46 13.84
C VAL A 18 6.89 3.98 13.98
N LEU A 19 6.38 3.34 15.02
CA LEU A 19 6.37 1.88 15.07
C LEU A 19 5.31 1.37 14.08
N VAL A 20 5.75 0.57 13.12
CA VAL A 20 4.87 -0.11 12.14
C VAL A 20 4.90 -1.61 12.36
N HIS A 21 3.85 -2.30 11.94
CA HIS A 21 3.79 -3.75 11.90
C HIS A 21 4.78 -4.32 10.87
N GLY A 22 4.92 -3.64 9.74
CA GLY A 22 5.81 -4.03 8.65
C GLY A 22 5.20 -5.00 7.65
N ASP A 23 4.14 -5.73 8.04
CA ASP A 23 3.39 -6.65 7.17
C ASP A 23 1.89 -6.65 7.53
N LEU A 24 1.28 -5.48 7.56
CA LEU A 24 -0.11 -5.27 7.98
C LEU A 24 -1.10 -5.63 6.87
N HIS A 25 -1.39 -6.92 6.72
CA HIS A 25 -2.44 -7.42 5.82
C HIS A 25 -3.47 -8.26 6.58
N GLY A 26 -4.60 -8.59 5.93
CA GLY A 26 -5.74 -9.22 6.58
C GLY A 26 -5.43 -10.55 7.28
N ASN A 27 -4.50 -11.35 6.74
CA ASN A 27 -4.15 -12.65 7.34
C ASN A 27 -3.35 -12.52 8.65
N ASN A 28 -2.76 -11.34 8.92
CA ASN A 28 -2.04 -11.05 10.16
C ASN A 28 -2.93 -10.39 11.23
N GLN A 29 -4.24 -10.40 11.01
CA GLN A 29 -5.25 -9.83 11.88
C GLN A 29 -6.23 -10.91 12.31
N VAL A 30 -6.38 -11.12 13.62
CA VAL A 30 -7.33 -12.08 14.18
C VAL A 30 -8.56 -11.32 14.69
N TRP A 31 -9.69 -11.57 14.06
CA TRP A 31 -10.96 -10.91 14.35
C TRP A 31 -11.92 -11.88 15.03
N ASP A 32 -12.68 -11.36 15.98
CA ASP A 32 -13.87 -11.99 16.57
C ASP A 32 -15.06 -11.08 16.26
N HIS A 33 -15.85 -11.45 15.27
CA HIS A 33 -16.87 -10.59 14.67
C HIS A 33 -16.22 -9.25 14.23
N ASP A 34 -16.69 -8.14 14.75
CA ASP A 34 -16.20 -6.79 14.41
C ASP A 34 -15.09 -6.29 15.36
N THR A 35 -14.49 -7.17 16.16
CA THR A 35 -13.48 -6.78 17.14
C THR A 35 -12.12 -7.40 16.77
N LEU A 36 -11.12 -6.55 16.52
CA LEU A 36 -9.74 -7.00 16.37
C LEU A 36 -9.22 -7.51 17.72
N ARG A 37 -8.87 -8.80 17.80
CA ARG A 37 -8.40 -9.46 19.02
C ARG A 37 -6.90 -9.52 19.12
N LEU A 38 -6.23 -9.72 17.98
CA LEU A 38 -4.79 -9.94 17.98
C LEU A 38 -4.19 -9.53 16.63
N MET A 39 -3.01 -8.95 16.69
CA MET A 39 -2.09 -8.82 15.57
C MET A 39 -1.01 -9.87 15.71
N VAL A 40 -0.71 -10.60 14.66
CA VAL A 40 0.29 -11.68 14.63
C VAL A 40 1.37 -11.37 13.59
N ASP A 41 2.45 -12.14 13.60
CA ASP A 41 3.54 -12.03 12.63
C ASP A 41 4.27 -10.68 12.69
N LEU A 42 4.77 -10.38 13.89
CA LEU A 42 5.47 -9.11 14.19
C LEU A 42 6.97 -9.15 13.88
N GLU A 43 7.46 -10.16 13.16
CA GLU A 43 8.89 -10.31 12.88
C GLU A 43 9.48 -9.18 12.02
N THR A 44 8.64 -8.50 11.24
CA THR A 44 9.01 -7.34 10.41
C THR A 44 8.69 -5.99 11.07
N ALA A 45 8.17 -6.01 12.31
CA ALA A 45 7.84 -4.78 13.02
C ALA A 45 9.08 -3.92 13.29
N GLY A 46 8.95 -2.61 13.07
CA GLY A 46 10.10 -1.71 13.18
C GLY A 46 9.74 -0.25 13.01
N ALA A 47 10.76 0.57 12.82
CA ALA A 47 10.59 2.00 12.59
C ALA A 47 10.46 2.30 11.10
N ALA A 48 9.30 2.79 10.68
CA ALA A 48 9.05 3.26 9.32
C ALA A 48 7.95 4.33 9.31
N GLU A 49 7.67 4.91 8.18
CA GLU A 49 6.52 5.81 8.03
C GLU A 49 5.20 5.03 8.07
N PRO A 50 4.11 5.61 8.60
CA PRO A 50 2.84 4.90 8.76
C PRO A 50 2.23 4.47 7.44
N GLU A 51 2.49 5.18 6.34
CA GLU A 51 2.05 4.85 4.98
C GLU A 51 2.57 3.47 4.52
N TYR A 52 3.69 3.02 5.08
CA TYR A 52 4.26 1.70 4.76
C TYR A 52 3.33 0.56 5.18
N ASP A 53 2.69 0.65 6.33
CA ASP A 53 1.72 -0.37 6.78
C ASP A 53 0.46 -0.40 5.90
N LEU A 54 0.06 0.74 5.35
CA LEU A 54 -1.15 0.83 4.53
C LEU A 54 -0.98 0.31 3.10
N ARG A 55 0.23 -0.07 2.69
CA ARG A 55 0.53 -0.54 1.33
C ARG A 55 -0.25 -1.78 0.88
N HIS A 56 -0.78 -2.56 1.82
CA HIS A 56 -1.59 -3.75 1.54
C HIS A 56 -3.09 -3.46 1.40
N PHE A 57 -3.57 -2.30 1.86
CA PHE A 57 -4.99 -1.96 1.86
C PHE A 57 -5.58 -1.74 0.46
N PRO A 58 -4.85 -1.22 -0.55
CA PRO A 58 -5.32 -1.22 -1.93
C PRO A 58 -5.22 -2.58 -2.62
N GLY A 59 -5.18 -3.68 -1.87
CA GLY A 59 -5.03 -5.04 -2.39
C GLY A 59 -6.29 -5.62 -3.02
N PRO A 60 -6.16 -6.61 -3.92
CA PRO A 60 -7.30 -7.27 -4.57
C PRO A 60 -8.19 -8.05 -3.60
N ASP A 61 -7.62 -8.52 -2.50
CA ASP A 61 -8.32 -9.36 -1.52
C ASP A 61 -9.29 -8.58 -0.63
N MET A 62 -9.25 -7.25 -0.70
CA MET A 62 -10.05 -6.35 0.12
C MET A 62 -11.14 -5.60 -0.68
N GLY A 63 -11.59 -6.20 -1.79
CA GLY A 63 -12.58 -5.59 -2.66
C GLY A 63 -12.03 -4.40 -3.47
N PRO A 64 -12.81 -3.32 -3.70
CA PRO A 64 -12.33 -2.16 -4.43
C PRO A 64 -11.15 -1.44 -3.77
N GLY A 65 -10.83 -1.73 -2.51
CA GLY A 65 -9.60 -1.32 -1.81
C GLY A 65 -9.49 0.18 -1.49
N VAL A 66 -9.87 1.01 -2.42
CA VAL A 66 -9.69 2.47 -2.34
C VAL A 66 -10.58 3.11 -1.27
N GLU A 67 -11.82 2.65 -1.13
CA GLU A 67 -12.74 3.16 -0.11
C GLU A 67 -12.26 2.79 1.29
N LEU A 68 -11.79 1.57 1.48
CA LEU A 68 -11.24 1.13 2.75
C LEU A 68 -9.97 1.92 3.09
N LEU A 69 -9.06 2.06 2.14
CA LEU A 69 -7.85 2.87 2.32
C LEU A 69 -8.21 4.29 2.75
N THR A 70 -9.13 4.94 2.03
CA THR A 70 -9.56 6.31 2.32
C THR A 70 -10.18 6.42 3.72
N ALA A 71 -10.99 5.44 4.12
CA ALA A 71 -11.59 5.40 5.45
C ALA A 71 -10.54 5.23 6.56
N VAL A 72 -9.59 4.32 6.36
CA VAL A 72 -8.49 4.08 7.32
C VAL A 72 -7.61 5.31 7.46
N MET A 73 -7.21 5.95 6.37
CA MET A 73 -6.39 7.18 6.40
C MET A 73 -7.10 8.29 7.17
N ARG A 74 -8.39 8.53 6.87
CA ARG A 74 -9.20 9.53 7.58
C ARG A 74 -9.29 9.25 9.08
N HIS A 75 -9.52 7.99 9.45
CA HIS A 75 -9.61 7.59 10.85
C HIS A 75 -8.28 7.74 11.58
N TYR A 76 -7.18 7.38 10.93
CA TYR A 76 -5.84 7.61 11.46
C TYR A 76 -5.57 9.09 11.73
N GLU A 77 -5.92 9.97 10.80
CA GLU A 77 -5.80 11.42 10.98
C GLU A 77 -6.63 11.93 12.15
N GLN A 78 -7.88 11.44 12.30
CA GLN A 78 -8.74 11.83 13.42
C GLN A 78 -8.16 11.45 14.78
N ILE A 79 -7.51 10.28 14.88
CA ILE A 79 -6.93 9.80 16.14
C ILE A 79 -5.60 10.47 16.45
N THR A 80 -4.75 10.66 15.44
CA THR A 80 -3.35 11.05 15.64
C THR A 80 -3.08 12.53 15.37
N GLY A 81 -3.99 13.21 14.66
CA GLY A 81 -3.77 14.56 14.13
C GLY A 81 -2.74 14.61 12.98
N ARG A 82 -2.23 13.45 12.51
CA ARG A 82 -1.22 13.37 11.46
C ARG A 82 -1.86 13.08 10.12
N HIS A 83 -1.58 13.93 9.15
CA HIS A 83 -1.98 13.68 7.76
C HIS A 83 -1.12 12.60 7.11
N LEU A 84 -1.76 11.66 6.40
CA LEU A 84 -1.11 10.63 5.60
C LEU A 84 -1.10 11.00 4.13
N SER A 85 -0.01 10.71 3.45
CA SER A 85 0.13 10.97 2.02
C SER A 85 -0.38 9.78 1.20
N THR A 86 -1.45 10.01 0.42
CA THR A 86 -1.98 9.01 -0.52
C THR A 86 -0.95 8.60 -1.56
N ASP A 87 -0.15 9.54 -2.05
CA ASP A 87 0.95 9.27 -3.00
C ASP A 87 1.96 8.30 -2.39
N ARG A 88 2.32 8.48 -1.12
CA ARG A 88 3.28 7.60 -0.44
C ARG A 88 2.71 6.19 -0.23
N VAL A 89 1.45 6.08 0.19
CA VAL A 89 0.79 4.76 0.30
C VAL A 89 0.82 4.05 -1.05
N MET A 90 0.45 4.75 -2.13
CA MET A 90 0.43 4.16 -3.47
C MET A 90 1.81 3.86 -4.03
N ALA A 91 2.83 4.65 -3.69
CA ALA A 91 4.21 4.36 -4.07
C ALA A 91 4.73 3.08 -3.37
N TRP A 92 4.43 2.90 -2.09
CA TRP A 92 4.72 1.65 -1.37
C TRP A 92 3.91 0.47 -1.91
N HIS A 93 2.62 0.69 -2.21
CA HIS A 93 1.76 -0.34 -2.81
C HIS A 93 2.31 -0.81 -4.17
N LEU A 94 2.68 0.12 -5.05
CA LEU A 94 3.28 -0.19 -6.34
C LEU A 94 4.56 -1.04 -6.19
N ARG A 95 5.48 -0.64 -5.32
CA ARG A 95 6.72 -1.40 -5.05
C ARG A 95 6.43 -2.80 -4.54
N THR A 96 5.47 -2.94 -3.63
CA THR A 96 5.07 -4.24 -3.08
C THR A 96 4.46 -5.13 -4.16
N ALA A 97 3.53 -4.61 -4.96
CA ALA A 97 2.88 -5.36 -6.03
C ALA A 97 3.87 -5.81 -7.12
N LEU A 98 4.82 -4.94 -7.49
CA LEU A 98 5.86 -5.28 -8.47
C LEU A 98 6.87 -6.27 -7.90
N GLY A 99 7.27 -6.11 -6.64
CA GLY A 99 8.18 -7.03 -5.95
C GLY A 99 7.59 -8.43 -5.83
N ASP A 100 6.32 -8.56 -5.45
CA ASP A 100 5.59 -9.84 -5.40
C ASP A 100 5.49 -10.48 -6.79
N ALA A 101 5.13 -9.70 -7.80
CA ALA A 101 5.00 -10.20 -9.17
C ALA A 101 6.34 -10.69 -9.74
N LEU A 102 7.44 -9.96 -9.48
CA LEU A 102 8.78 -10.35 -9.90
C LEU A 102 9.23 -11.63 -9.21
N TRP A 103 9.12 -11.69 -7.89
CA TRP A 103 9.49 -12.86 -7.10
C TRP A 103 8.72 -14.12 -7.56
N ARG A 104 7.41 -14.01 -7.78
CA ARG A 104 6.59 -15.13 -8.28
C ARG A 104 6.99 -15.56 -9.67
N SER A 105 7.29 -14.61 -10.55
CA SER A 105 7.76 -14.88 -11.91
C SER A 105 9.07 -15.66 -11.90
N GLU A 106 10.03 -15.26 -11.08
CA GLU A 106 11.32 -15.93 -10.93
C GLU A 106 11.17 -17.33 -10.31
N ALA A 107 10.25 -17.50 -9.38
CA ALA A 107 9.96 -18.77 -8.73
C ALA A 107 9.02 -19.70 -9.54
N GLY A 108 8.46 -19.24 -10.66
CA GLY A 108 7.47 -19.99 -11.44
C GLY A 108 6.14 -20.18 -10.72
N ILE A 109 5.80 -19.30 -9.78
CA ILE A 109 4.58 -19.36 -8.98
C ILE A 109 3.53 -18.40 -9.58
N PRO A 110 2.29 -18.86 -9.85
CA PRO A 110 1.25 -17.98 -10.37
C PRO A 110 0.86 -16.89 -9.37
N LEU A 111 0.32 -15.79 -9.85
CA LEU A 111 -0.28 -14.76 -9.01
C LEU A 111 -1.44 -15.35 -8.19
N PRO A 112 -1.63 -14.97 -6.91
CA PRO A 112 -2.56 -15.64 -6.00
C PRO A 112 -4.02 -15.53 -6.42
N ASP A 113 -4.37 -14.50 -7.15
CA ASP A 113 -5.72 -14.22 -7.66
C ASP A 113 -5.94 -14.70 -9.11
N HIS A 114 -5.03 -15.54 -9.62
CA HIS A 114 -5.02 -16.03 -11.01
C HIS A 114 -5.02 -14.93 -12.10
N ARG A 115 -4.69 -13.69 -11.73
CA ARG A 115 -4.59 -12.58 -12.66
C ARG A 115 -3.33 -12.66 -13.50
N THR A 116 -3.43 -12.16 -14.72
CA THR A 116 -2.26 -11.96 -15.57
C THR A 116 -1.53 -10.67 -15.22
N PRO A 117 -0.22 -10.54 -15.55
CA PRO A 117 0.50 -9.29 -15.36
C PRO A 117 -0.17 -8.05 -15.97
N PRO A 118 -0.73 -8.08 -17.21
CA PRO A 118 -1.51 -6.95 -17.74
C PRO A 118 -2.70 -6.56 -16.86
N GLN A 119 -3.48 -7.54 -16.39
CA GLN A 119 -4.62 -7.26 -15.51
C GLN A 119 -4.19 -6.60 -14.18
N ARG A 120 -3.02 -6.95 -13.66
CA ARG A 120 -2.45 -6.27 -12.48
C ARG A 120 -2.10 -4.81 -12.77
N VAL A 121 -1.54 -4.54 -13.94
CA VAL A 121 -1.25 -3.16 -14.36
C VAL A 121 -2.54 -2.35 -14.52
N ASP A 122 -3.59 -2.93 -15.10
CA ASP A 122 -4.90 -2.29 -15.25
C ASP A 122 -5.52 -1.96 -13.88
N ASP A 123 -5.41 -2.87 -12.90
CA ASP A 123 -5.90 -2.62 -11.54
C ASP A 123 -5.14 -1.48 -10.86
N LEU A 124 -3.81 -1.45 -10.99
CA LEU A 124 -2.99 -0.36 -10.46
C LEU A 124 -3.38 0.98 -11.11
N ALA A 125 -3.54 1.02 -12.44
CA ALA A 125 -3.97 2.20 -13.16
C ALA A 125 -5.35 2.71 -12.67
N ALA A 126 -6.29 1.79 -12.46
CA ALA A 126 -7.61 2.11 -11.95
C ALA A 126 -7.53 2.74 -10.54
N ARG A 127 -6.72 2.19 -9.65
CA ARG A 127 -6.52 2.72 -8.28
C ARG A 127 -5.89 4.10 -8.31
N PHE A 128 -4.86 4.32 -9.11
CA PHE A 128 -4.26 5.64 -9.31
C PHE A 128 -5.32 6.65 -9.75
N THR A 129 -6.12 6.30 -10.76
CA THR A 129 -7.20 7.16 -11.26
C THR A 129 -8.23 7.47 -10.18
N MET A 130 -8.70 6.46 -9.41
CA MET A 130 -9.69 6.65 -8.33
C MET A 130 -9.19 7.58 -7.23
N LEU A 131 -7.88 7.58 -6.99
CA LEU A 131 -7.24 8.42 -5.96
C LEU A 131 -6.79 9.78 -6.50
N GLY A 132 -7.01 10.06 -7.79
CA GLY A 132 -6.61 11.30 -8.43
C GLY A 132 -5.09 11.46 -8.58
N ILE A 133 -4.35 10.34 -8.59
CA ILE A 133 -2.90 10.32 -8.74
C ILE A 133 -2.55 10.08 -10.21
N ASP A 134 -1.66 10.91 -10.75
CA ASP A 134 -1.07 10.70 -12.07
C ASP A 134 0.42 10.29 -11.91
N PRO A 135 0.73 8.99 -11.99
CA PRO A 135 2.10 8.51 -11.83
C PRO A 135 3.00 8.82 -13.05
N GLU A 136 2.46 9.41 -14.11
CA GLU A 136 3.22 9.89 -15.26
C GLU A 136 3.60 11.36 -15.11
N ALA A 137 2.94 12.09 -14.23
CA ALA A 137 3.31 13.45 -13.83
C ALA A 137 4.40 13.44 -12.74
N PRO A 138 5.21 14.50 -12.62
CA PRO A 138 6.11 14.64 -11.48
C PRO A 138 5.29 14.74 -10.18
N PRO A 139 5.75 14.10 -9.08
CA PRO A 139 5.03 14.15 -7.82
C PRO A 139 4.90 15.59 -7.33
N ALA A 140 3.76 15.88 -6.69
CA ALA A 140 3.54 17.21 -6.10
C ALA A 140 4.65 17.49 -5.08
N THR A 141 5.38 18.58 -5.24
CA THR A 141 6.36 19.01 -4.24
C THR A 141 5.61 19.40 -2.97
N SER A 142 5.70 18.57 -1.93
CA SER A 142 5.22 18.95 -0.61
C SER A 142 5.98 20.19 -0.14
N ARG A 143 5.27 21.28 0.05
CA ARG A 143 5.79 22.50 0.69
C ARG A 143 5.78 22.32 2.19
#